data_1dd9d1c8605a43af32064f54531611e4
#
_entry.id   1dd9d1c8605a43af32064f54531611e4
#
_cell.length_a   1.000
_cell.length_b   1.000
_cell.length_c   1.000
_cell.angle_alpha   90.00
_cell.angle_beta   90.00
_cell.angle_gamma   90.00
#
_symmetry.space_group_name_H-M   'P 1'
#
loop_
_entity.id
_entity.type
_entity.pdbx_description
1 polymer ?
#
loop_
_entity_poly.entity_id
_entity_poly.type
_entity_poly.pdbx_seq_one_letter_code
_entity_poly.pdbx_strand_id
1 'polypeptide(L)'
;MHHPILICGCPGSGTSLLAKMLRHCGVFLGADAGPINDRKFHESASFRDANNRILSSTIDFPHSPKGFVQFRKHNDRMSANLDTILRSMDVEAIQQQFWGAENRNQPWGWKDPRNSATALVWKSLFPDLRILMLERKWRKSVAAERANSPAGEWFRKQSSADIRHLYQNPVGTDRADIIRVDFDRLIASGDELNATLKALGLDHHRVENFQGFSAKVGLEFSSQWVRANRV
;
A
#
# COMPACT_ATOMS: atom_id res chain seq x y z
N MET A 1 14.57 9.39 14.75
CA MET A 1 13.83 8.15 14.36
C MET A 1 12.95 8.47 13.17
N HIS A 2 12.91 7.63 12.16
CA HIS A 2 12.04 7.85 11.00
C HIS A 2 10.62 7.35 11.30
N HIS A 3 9.62 8.12 10.85
CA HIS A 3 8.22 7.72 10.94
C HIS A 3 7.95 6.53 9.99
N PRO A 4 7.22 5.49 10.42
CA PRO A 4 6.83 4.40 9.55
C PRO A 4 5.89 4.89 8.43
N ILE A 5 5.97 4.25 7.25
CA ILE A 5 5.19 4.61 6.07
C ILE A 5 4.26 3.44 5.72
N LEU A 6 2.96 3.70 5.71
CA LEU A 6 1.93 2.76 5.27
C LEU A 6 1.50 3.09 3.85
N ILE A 7 1.77 2.20 2.90
CA ILE A 7 1.37 2.39 1.51
C ILE A 7 0.03 1.70 1.28
N CYS A 8 -0.98 2.52 0.98
CA CYS A 8 -2.36 2.12 0.74
C CYS A 8 -2.76 2.37 -0.73
N GLY A 9 -3.78 1.69 -1.18
CA GLY A 9 -4.39 1.89 -2.49
C GLY A 9 -5.11 0.65 -3.00
N CYS A 10 -6.00 0.85 -3.95
CA CYS A 10 -6.74 -0.24 -4.57
C CYS A 10 -5.79 -1.19 -5.32
N PRO A 11 -6.02 -2.51 -5.32
CA PRO A 11 -5.37 -3.41 -6.25
C PRO A 11 -5.46 -2.89 -7.69
N GLY A 12 -4.36 -2.95 -8.44
CA GLY A 12 -4.27 -2.38 -9.78
C GLY A 12 -4.08 -0.85 -9.84
N SER A 13 -4.02 -0.13 -8.70
CA SER A 13 -3.75 1.31 -8.69
C SER A 13 -2.28 1.67 -8.93
N GLY A 14 -1.36 0.70 -8.83
CA GLY A 14 0.08 0.93 -9.01
C GLY A 14 0.87 1.05 -7.70
N THR A 15 0.31 0.62 -6.57
CA THR A 15 0.99 0.64 -5.25
C THR A 15 2.33 -0.10 -5.26
N SER A 16 2.45 -1.19 -6.03
CA SER A 16 3.73 -1.90 -6.19
C SER A 16 4.79 -1.06 -6.89
N LEU A 17 4.38 -0.22 -7.84
CA LEU A 17 5.28 0.72 -8.50
C LEU A 17 5.74 1.82 -7.54
N LEU A 18 4.82 2.44 -6.81
CA LEU A 18 5.17 3.43 -5.79
C LEU A 18 6.12 2.83 -4.75
N ALA A 19 5.83 1.62 -4.26
CA ALA A 19 6.70 0.91 -3.33
C ALA A 19 8.10 0.70 -3.92
N LYS A 20 8.20 0.28 -5.18
CA LYS A 20 9.49 0.12 -5.87
C LYS A 20 10.25 1.44 -5.99
N MET A 21 9.56 2.53 -6.36
CA MET A 21 10.16 3.86 -6.42
C MET A 21 10.71 4.31 -5.07
N LEU A 22 9.92 4.19 -4.01
CA LEU A 22 10.33 4.55 -2.65
C LEU A 22 11.53 3.72 -2.19
N ARG A 23 11.57 2.43 -2.52
CA ARG A 23 12.70 1.55 -2.21
C ARG A 23 13.99 2.03 -2.91
N HIS A 24 13.91 2.46 -4.16
CA HIS A 24 15.04 3.07 -4.87
C HIS A 24 15.43 4.45 -4.31
N CYS A 25 14.52 5.11 -3.62
CA CYS A 25 14.79 6.33 -2.84
C CYS A 25 15.23 6.04 -1.39
N GLY A 26 15.66 4.82 -1.07
CA GLY A 26 16.22 4.47 0.23
C GLY A 26 15.20 4.14 1.33
N VAL A 27 13.92 3.98 1.00
CA VAL A 27 12.91 3.50 1.95
C VAL A 27 13.00 1.97 2.07
N PHE A 28 13.26 1.47 3.25
CA PHE A 28 13.27 0.04 3.53
C PHE A 28 11.85 -0.52 3.59
N LEU A 29 11.57 -1.55 2.82
CA LEU A 29 10.23 -2.17 2.74
C LEU A 29 10.15 -3.60 3.29
N GLY A 30 11.16 -3.99 4.09
CA GLY A 30 11.23 -5.29 4.74
C GLY A 30 12.25 -6.24 4.10
N ALA A 31 13.00 -6.94 4.94
CA ALA A 31 13.90 -8.02 4.52
C ALA A 31 13.11 -9.18 3.90
N ASP A 32 11.87 -9.35 4.35
CA ASP A 32 10.92 -10.38 3.93
C ASP A 32 10.03 -9.97 2.73
N ALA A 33 10.24 -8.78 2.16
CA ALA A 33 9.45 -8.27 1.03
C ALA A 33 9.90 -8.79 -0.36
N GLY A 34 10.91 -9.66 -0.39
CA GLY A 34 11.50 -10.18 -1.61
C GLY A 34 12.46 -9.22 -2.33
N PRO A 35 13.17 -9.69 -3.35
CA PRO A 35 14.17 -8.89 -4.05
C PRO A 35 13.56 -7.72 -4.82
N ILE A 36 14.34 -6.64 -4.93
CA ILE A 36 13.90 -5.37 -5.56
C ILE A 36 13.49 -5.53 -7.03
N ASN A 37 14.04 -6.53 -7.72
CA ASN A 37 13.77 -6.81 -9.13
C ASN A 37 12.64 -7.84 -9.34
N ASP A 38 12.09 -8.41 -8.28
CA ASP A 38 10.95 -9.32 -8.42
C ASP A 38 9.71 -8.51 -8.86
N ARG A 39 8.98 -9.06 -9.84
CA ARG A 39 7.70 -8.49 -10.28
C ARG A 39 6.60 -8.65 -9.22
N LYS A 40 6.88 -9.39 -8.15
CA LYS A 40 5.94 -9.62 -7.06
C LYS A 40 5.97 -8.42 -6.10
N PHE A 41 4.92 -7.89 -5.93
CA PHE A 41 4.17 -6.95 -5.10
C PHE A 41 4.90 -6.16 -3.99
N HIS A 42 6.20 -6.37 -3.69
CA HIS A 42 6.92 -5.68 -2.59
C HIS A 42 6.11 -5.68 -1.26
N GLU A 43 5.48 -6.81 -0.94
CA GLU A 43 4.72 -7.00 0.29
C GLU A 43 5.57 -7.73 1.31
N SER A 44 5.79 -7.12 2.46
CA SER A 44 6.41 -7.80 3.60
C SER A 44 5.52 -8.95 4.06
N ALA A 45 6.09 -10.14 4.21
CA ALA A 45 5.36 -11.34 4.63
C ALA A 45 4.80 -11.16 6.05
N SER A 46 5.59 -10.62 6.98
CA SER A 46 5.19 -10.39 8.37
C SER A 46 4.01 -9.44 8.50
N PHE A 47 4.04 -8.29 7.80
CA PHE A 47 2.92 -7.34 7.80
C PHE A 47 1.70 -7.86 7.05
N ARG A 48 1.89 -8.61 5.97
CA ARG A 48 0.81 -9.28 5.24
C ARG A 48 0.07 -10.28 6.13
N ASP A 49 0.80 -11.12 6.86
CA ASP A 49 0.23 -12.14 7.73
C ASP A 49 -0.45 -11.50 8.95
N ALA A 50 0.07 -10.39 9.45
CA ALA A 50 -0.58 -9.56 10.45
C ALA A 50 -1.89 -8.96 9.93
N ASN A 51 -1.90 -8.39 8.72
CA ASN A 51 -3.12 -7.90 8.08
C ASN A 51 -4.19 -9.00 7.93
N ASN A 52 -3.79 -10.21 7.57
CA ASN A 52 -4.71 -11.36 7.49
C ASN A 52 -5.32 -11.70 8.87
N ARG A 53 -4.51 -11.67 9.94
CA ARG A 53 -5.01 -11.90 11.31
C ARG A 53 -5.99 -10.82 11.75
N ILE A 54 -5.66 -9.55 11.52
CA ILE A 54 -6.55 -8.43 11.81
C ILE A 54 -7.89 -8.60 11.09
N LEU A 55 -7.86 -8.90 9.80
CA LEU A 55 -9.06 -9.09 9.00
C LEU A 55 -9.88 -10.30 9.45
N SER A 56 -9.24 -11.42 9.78
CA SER A 56 -9.91 -12.62 10.25
C SER A 56 -10.64 -12.44 11.59
N SER A 57 -10.17 -11.52 12.44
CA SER A 57 -10.81 -11.20 13.71
C SER A 57 -12.02 -10.28 13.58
N THR A 58 -12.17 -9.63 12.44
CA THR A 58 -13.23 -8.61 12.22
C THR A 58 -14.33 -9.08 11.27
N ILE A 59 -14.10 -10.18 10.56
CA ILE A 59 -14.99 -10.67 9.52
C ILE A 59 -15.10 -12.18 9.63
N ASP A 60 -16.32 -12.72 9.39
CA ASP A 60 -16.50 -14.11 9.00
C ASP A 60 -15.85 -14.32 7.63
N PHE A 61 -14.55 -14.51 7.65
CA PHE A 61 -13.76 -14.66 6.45
C PHE A 61 -14.00 -16.06 5.90
N PRO A 62 -14.73 -16.24 4.82
CA PRO A 62 -14.67 -17.50 4.13
C PRO A 62 -13.23 -17.68 3.66
N HIS A 63 -12.65 -18.85 3.83
CA HIS A 63 -11.30 -19.26 3.46
C HIS A 63 -10.98 -19.10 1.97
N SER A 64 -11.29 -17.95 1.42
CA SER A 64 -10.91 -17.58 0.07
C SER A 64 -9.62 -16.80 0.13
N PRO A 65 -8.54 -17.23 -0.55
CA PRO A 65 -7.32 -16.45 -0.68
C PRO A 65 -7.54 -15.09 -1.36
N LYS A 66 -8.79 -14.76 -1.69
CA LYS A 66 -9.27 -13.57 -2.39
C LYS A 66 -10.28 -12.77 -1.59
N GLY A 67 -10.32 -12.95 -0.26
CA GLY A 67 -11.28 -12.33 0.63
C GLY A 67 -11.18 -10.81 0.67
N PHE A 68 -11.92 -10.18 -0.20
CA PHE A 68 -12.27 -8.78 -0.10
C PHE A 68 -13.58 -8.68 0.66
N VAL A 69 -13.59 -7.86 1.65
CA VAL A 69 -14.53 -7.74 2.73
C VAL A 69 -15.83 -7.06 2.34
N GLN A 70 -16.94 -7.41 3.01
CA GLN A 70 -18.16 -6.59 3.04
C GLN A 70 -17.91 -5.40 3.98
N PHE A 71 -17.49 -4.27 3.44
CA PHE A 71 -16.79 -3.20 4.13
C PHE A 71 -17.62 -2.35 5.10
N ARG A 72 -18.93 -2.21 4.93
CA ARG A 72 -19.72 -1.37 5.84
C ARG A 72 -19.72 -1.89 7.27
N LYS A 73 -19.84 -3.20 7.44
CA LYS A 73 -19.80 -3.86 8.76
C LYS A 73 -18.39 -3.99 9.32
N HIS A 74 -17.37 -3.89 8.48
CA HIS A 74 -15.98 -4.05 8.88
C HIS A 74 -15.50 -2.90 9.77
N ASN A 75 -15.79 -1.66 9.40
CA ASN A 75 -15.35 -0.48 10.14
C ASN A 75 -15.91 -0.49 11.56
N ASP A 76 -17.21 -0.78 11.71
CA ASP A 76 -17.87 -0.82 13.00
C ASP A 76 -17.28 -1.95 13.87
N ARG A 77 -17.07 -3.14 13.29
CA ARG A 77 -16.46 -4.29 13.97
C ARG A 77 -14.99 -4.04 14.31
N MET A 78 -14.22 -3.40 13.43
CA MET A 78 -12.83 -3.03 13.68
C MET A 78 -12.74 -2.11 14.90
N SER A 79 -13.56 -1.06 14.95
CA SER A 79 -13.59 -0.11 16.07
C SER A 79 -14.04 -0.78 17.36
N ALA A 80 -15.08 -1.63 17.31
CA ALA A 80 -15.60 -2.33 18.49
C ALA A 80 -14.61 -3.37 19.06
N ASN A 81 -13.74 -3.95 18.24
CA ASN A 81 -12.78 -4.98 18.64
C ASN A 81 -11.34 -4.46 18.73
N LEU A 82 -11.11 -3.17 18.56
CA LEU A 82 -9.77 -2.60 18.44
C LEU A 82 -8.84 -3.00 19.58
N ASP A 83 -9.27 -2.86 20.82
CA ASP A 83 -8.45 -3.22 22.00
C ASP A 83 -8.07 -4.70 22.02
N THR A 84 -9.01 -5.57 21.65
CA THR A 84 -8.76 -7.02 21.58
C THR A 84 -7.75 -7.34 20.49
N ILE A 85 -7.87 -6.69 19.34
CA ILE A 85 -6.93 -6.84 18.22
C ILE A 85 -5.54 -6.37 18.63
N LEU A 86 -5.45 -5.17 19.22
CA LEU A 86 -4.17 -4.59 19.65
C LEU A 86 -3.44 -5.50 20.66
N ARG A 87 -4.16 -6.05 21.63
CA ARG A 87 -3.60 -7.00 22.63
C ARG A 87 -3.15 -8.32 22.02
N SER A 88 -3.74 -8.75 20.92
CA SER A 88 -3.39 -9.98 20.21
C SER A 88 -2.20 -9.84 19.26
N MET A 89 -1.74 -8.61 19.00
CA MET A 89 -0.66 -8.32 18.06
C MET A 89 0.69 -8.36 18.74
N ASP A 90 1.53 -9.29 18.33
CA ASP A 90 2.96 -9.30 18.69
C ASP A 90 3.74 -8.40 17.70
N VAL A 91 3.73 -7.10 18.00
CA VAL A 91 4.37 -6.08 17.16
C VAL A 91 5.88 -6.26 17.11
N GLU A 92 6.48 -6.72 18.21
CA GLU A 92 7.92 -6.94 18.30
C GLU A 92 8.35 -8.07 17.36
N ALA A 93 7.66 -9.20 17.38
CA ALA A 93 7.93 -10.32 16.48
C ALA A 93 7.71 -9.92 14.99
N ILE A 94 6.66 -9.13 14.69
CA ILE A 94 6.43 -8.61 13.34
C ILE A 94 7.61 -7.74 12.90
N GLN A 95 8.05 -6.81 13.75
CA GLN A 95 9.18 -5.93 13.45
C GLN A 95 10.50 -6.70 13.35
N GLN A 96 10.74 -7.68 14.20
CA GLN A 96 11.94 -8.50 14.14
C GLN A 96 12.05 -9.25 12.82
N GLN A 97 10.96 -9.86 12.36
CA GLN A 97 10.91 -10.54 11.07
C GLN A 97 11.07 -9.54 9.91
N PHE A 98 10.40 -8.38 9.99
CA PHE A 98 10.47 -7.33 8.98
C PHE A 98 11.90 -6.79 8.80
N TRP A 99 12.58 -6.48 9.90
CA TRP A 99 13.93 -5.92 9.86
C TRP A 99 15.00 -6.96 9.55
N GLY A 100 14.84 -8.20 10.02
CA GLY A 100 15.90 -9.18 9.97
C GLY A 100 17.19 -8.66 10.64
N ALA A 101 18.28 -8.65 9.88
CA ALA A 101 19.58 -8.11 10.30
C ALA A 101 19.81 -6.64 9.89
N GLU A 102 18.81 -5.99 9.28
CA GLU A 102 18.97 -4.66 8.71
C GLU A 102 19.03 -3.55 9.77
N ASN A 103 19.64 -2.43 9.36
CA ASN A 103 19.76 -1.25 10.21
C ASN A 103 18.39 -0.57 10.37
N ARG A 104 17.91 -0.43 11.61
CA ARG A 104 16.64 0.20 11.95
C ARG A 104 16.64 1.74 11.87
N ASN A 105 17.78 2.36 11.59
CA ASN A 105 17.94 3.82 11.53
C ASN A 105 17.76 4.37 10.10
N GLN A 106 16.98 3.70 9.26
CA GLN A 106 16.66 4.15 7.91
C GLN A 106 15.16 4.39 7.77
N PRO A 107 14.72 5.21 6.78
CA PRO A 107 13.30 5.34 6.44
C PRO A 107 12.72 3.96 6.12
N TRP A 108 11.51 3.67 6.62
CA TRP A 108 10.92 2.36 6.44
C TRP A 108 9.41 2.42 6.29
N GLY A 109 8.85 1.37 5.74
CA GLY A 109 7.40 1.24 5.57
C GLY A 109 7.01 -0.12 5.00
N TRP A 110 5.74 -0.31 4.76
CA TRP A 110 5.25 -1.52 4.12
C TRP A 110 4.07 -1.24 3.21
N LYS A 111 3.93 -2.08 2.21
CA LYS A 111 2.86 -2.02 1.23
C LYS A 111 2.03 -3.30 1.29
N ASP A 112 0.73 -3.15 1.40
CA ASP A 112 -0.23 -4.23 1.24
C ASP A 112 -1.58 -3.64 0.78
N PRO A 113 -2.29 -4.24 -0.18
CA PRO A 113 -3.62 -3.78 -0.57
C PRO A 113 -4.62 -3.76 0.59
N ARG A 114 -4.41 -4.59 1.62
CA ARG A 114 -5.26 -4.67 2.82
C ARG A 114 -5.05 -3.51 3.78
N ASN A 115 -3.95 -2.77 3.65
CA ASN A 115 -3.62 -1.64 4.54
C ASN A 115 -4.75 -0.61 4.63
N SER A 116 -5.49 -0.38 3.55
CA SER A 116 -6.64 0.52 3.58
C SER A 116 -7.72 0.08 4.57
N ALA A 117 -7.89 -1.23 4.76
CA ALA A 117 -8.86 -1.79 5.70
C ALA A 117 -8.32 -1.93 7.13
N THR A 118 -7.01 -1.98 7.32
CA THR A 118 -6.35 -2.21 8.62
C THR A 118 -5.65 -0.96 9.17
N ALA A 119 -5.75 0.17 8.48
CA ALA A 119 -5.03 1.40 8.81
C ALA A 119 -5.28 1.89 10.24
N LEU A 120 -6.50 1.74 10.77
CA LEU A 120 -6.83 2.09 12.15
C LEU A 120 -5.95 1.36 13.17
N VAL A 121 -5.80 0.04 13.01
CA VAL A 121 -4.96 -0.78 13.90
C VAL A 121 -3.51 -0.33 13.81
N TRP A 122 -2.99 -0.15 12.61
CA TRP A 122 -1.62 0.29 12.42
C TRP A 122 -1.35 1.70 12.96
N LYS A 123 -2.31 2.63 12.78
CA LYS A 123 -2.19 3.99 13.35
C LYS A 123 -2.22 3.97 14.88
N SER A 124 -2.99 3.05 15.48
CA SER A 124 -3.02 2.88 16.94
C SER A 124 -1.71 2.29 17.48
N LEU A 125 -1.06 1.38 16.74
CA LEU A 125 0.22 0.78 17.10
C LEU A 125 1.42 1.72 16.83
N PHE A 126 1.31 2.53 15.79
CA PHE A 126 2.34 3.50 15.37
C PHE A 126 1.71 4.90 15.26
N PRO A 127 1.61 5.67 16.36
CA PRO A 127 0.95 6.99 16.36
C PRO A 127 1.52 7.97 15.33
N ASP A 128 2.82 7.86 15.03
CA ASP A 128 3.53 8.70 14.05
C ASP A 128 3.47 8.16 12.61
N LEU A 129 2.63 7.16 12.35
CA LEU A 129 2.48 6.54 11.04
C LEU A 129 2.09 7.55 9.97
N ARG A 130 2.83 7.58 8.86
CA ARG A 130 2.50 8.35 7.65
C ARG A 130 1.80 7.43 6.66
N ILE A 131 0.64 7.85 6.17
CA ILE A 131 -0.18 7.06 5.25
C ILE A 131 -0.05 7.63 3.85
N LEU A 132 0.49 6.84 2.92
CA LEU A 132 0.48 7.15 1.50
C LEU A 132 -0.71 6.46 0.84
N MET A 133 -1.62 7.25 0.29
CA MET A 133 -2.76 6.76 -0.46
C MET A 133 -2.52 7.00 -1.95
N LEU A 134 -2.27 5.92 -2.69
CA LEU A 134 -2.13 6.00 -4.15
C LEU A 134 -3.49 6.02 -4.81
N GLU A 135 -3.78 7.11 -5.51
CA GLU A 135 -5.00 7.33 -6.25
C GLU A 135 -4.77 7.12 -7.75
N ARG A 136 -5.69 6.42 -8.38
CA ARG A 136 -5.75 6.23 -9.83
C ARG A 136 -7.20 6.27 -10.28
N LYS A 137 -7.46 6.74 -11.50
CA LYS A 137 -8.81 6.70 -12.07
C LYS A 137 -9.39 5.29 -11.93
N TRP A 138 -10.52 5.16 -11.22
CA TRP A 138 -11.11 3.87 -10.84
C TRP A 138 -11.24 2.89 -12.01
N ARG A 139 -11.72 3.37 -13.16
CA ARG A 139 -11.86 2.53 -14.37
C ARG A 139 -10.54 1.91 -14.82
N LYS A 140 -9.42 2.65 -14.70
CA LYS A 140 -8.08 2.16 -15.06
C LYS A 140 -7.58 1.12 -14.05
N SER A 141 -7.83 1.32 -12.75
CA SER A 141 -7.46 0.34 -11.70
C SER A 141 -8.21 -0.97 -11.89
N VAL A 142 -9.50 -0.91 -12.10
CA VAL A 142 -10.35 -2.10 -12.35
C VAL A 142 -9.96 -2.82 -13.63
N ALA A 143 -9.63 -2.08 -14.70
CA ALA A 143 -9.18 -2.69 -15.95
C ALA A 143 -7.83 -3.39 -15.82
N ALA A 144 -6.88 -2.80 -15.09
CA ALA A 144 -5.58 -3.39 -14.83
C ALA A 144 -5.70 -4.70 -14.01
N GLU A 145 -6.57 -4.72 -13.01
CA GLU A 145 -6.81 -5.90 -12.19
C GLU A 145 -7.55 -7.01 -12.96
N ARG A 146 -8.51 -6.62 -13.82
CA ARG A 146 -9.26 -7.57 -14.67
C ARG A 146 -8.37 -8.34 -15.65
N ALA A 147 -7.32 -7.70 -16.15
CA ALA A 147 -6.43 -8.31 -17.13
C ALA A 147 -5.57 -9.43 -16.54
N ASN A 148 -5.34 -9.43 -15.22
CA ASN A 148 -4.24 -10.19 -14.62
C ASN A 148 -4.65 -11.15 -13.49
N SER A 149 -5.91 -11.19 -13.04
CA SER A 149 -6.26 -12.05 -11.90
C SER A 149 -7.73 -12.47 -11.81
N PRO A 150 -7.98 -13.66 -11.19
CA PRO A 150 -9.31 -14.07 -10.77
C PRO A 150 -9.98 -13.13 -9.74
N ALA A 151 -9.21 -12.25 -9.09
CA ALA A 151 -9.75 -11.18 -8.25
C ALA A 151 -10.56 -10.16 -9.07
N GLY A 152 -10.23 -9.98 -10.35
CA GLY A 152 -10.99 -9.12 -11.27
C GLY A 152 -12.45 -9.53 -11.41
N GLU A 153 -12.78 -10.82 -11.28
CA GLU A 153 -14.18 -11.26 -11.29
C GLU A 153 -14.95 -10.84 -10.03
N TRP A 154 -14.29 -10.87 -8.89
CA TRP A 154 -14.87 -10.42 -7.63
C TRP A 154 -15.11 -8.90 -7.65
N PHE A 155 -14.14 -8.09 -8.13
CA PHE A 155 -14.32 -6.64 -8.31
C PHE A 155 -15.52 -6.28 -9.21
N ARG A 156 -15.85 -7.14 -10.19
CA ARG A 156 -17.02 -6.95 -11.04
C ARG A 156 -18.35 -7.14 -10.30
N LYS A 157 -18.36 -7.98 -9.26
CA LYS A 157 -19.56 -8.36 -8.49
C LYS A 157 -19.86 -7.40 -7.34
N GLN A 158 -18.89 -6.56 -6.95
CA GLN A 158 -19.05 -5.62 -5.83
C GLN A 158 -19.51 -4.24 -6.32
N SER A 159 -20.26 -3.54 -5.46
CA SER A 159 -20.58 -2.14 -5.70
C SER A 159 -19.29 -1.34 -5.82
N SER A 160 -19.10 -0.72 -6.99
CA SER A 160 -17.94 0.10 -7.26
C SER A 160 -17.78 1.28 -6.28
N ALA A 161 -18.89 1.74 -5.70
CA ALA A 161 -18.92 2.85 -4.75
C ALA A 161 -18.34 2.46 -3.39
N ASP A 162 -18.72 1.30 -2.84
CA ASP A 162 -18.27 0.85 -1.51
C ASP A 162 -16.76 0.51 -1.52
N ILE A 163 -16.30 -0.16 -2.58
CA ILE A 163 -14.87 -0.49 -2.75
C ILE A 163 -14.05 0.79 -2.95
N ARG A 164 -14.52 1.69 -3.80
CA ARG A 164 -13.85 2.97 -4.03
C ARG A 164 -13.75 3.77 -2.74
N HIS A 165 -14.82 3.84 -1.97
CA HIS A 165 -14.85 4.58 -0.69
C HIS A 165 -13.78 4.07 0.27
N LEU A 166 -13.69 2.75 0.47
CA LEU A 166 -12.67 2.16 1.34
C LEU A 166 -11.25 2.48 0.89
N TYR A 167 -10.95 2.24 -0.39
CA TYR A 167 -9.60 2.43 -0.90
C TYR A 167 -9.18 3.89 -1.06
N GLN A 168 -10.11 4.83 -0.98
CA GLN A 168 -9.82 6.27 -0.96
C GLN A 168 -9.82 6.88 0.45
N ASN A 169 -10.41 6.17 1.42
CA ASN A 169 -10.52 6.62 2.80
C ASN A 169 -10.14 5.47 3.75
N PRO A 170 -8.85 5.30 4.05
CA PRO A 170 -8.40 4.27 4.99
C PRO A 170 -9.15 4.36 6.31
N VAL A 171 -9.52 3.20 6.85
CA VAL A 171 -10.37 3.08 8.03
C VAL A 171 -9.76 3.81 9.22
N GLY A 172 -10.58 4.67 9.85
CA GLY A 172 -10.24 5.32 11.12
C GLY A 172 -9.08 6.31 11.06
N THR A 173 -8.77 6.83 9.87
CA THR A 173 -7.69 7.81 9.70
C THR A 173 -8.25 9.19 9.39
N ASP A 174 -7.64 10.22 9.97
CA ASP A 174 -7.98 11.60 9.64
C ASP A 174 -7.41 11.95 8.26
N ARG A 175 -8.11 12.81 7.50
CA ARG A 175 -7.64 13.26 6.18
C ARG A 175 -6.28 13.96 6.25
N ALA A 176 -5.98 14.60 7.36
CA ALA A 176 -4.70 15.27 7.62
C ALA A 176 -3.51 14.29 7.70
N ASP A 177 -3.76 13.04 8.06
CA ASP A 177 -2.73 12.00 8.15
C ASP A 177 -2.38 11.35 6.80
N ILE A 178 -3.16 11.64 5.76
CA ILE A 178 -3.07 10.98 4.47
C ILE A 178 -2.35 11.86 3.45
N ILE A 179 -1.22 11.40 2.99
CA ILE A 179 -0.51 11.95 1.83
C ILE A 179 -1.06 11.26 0.57
N ARG A 180 -1.77 12.03 -0.27
CA ARG A 180 -2.35 11.51 -1.51
C ARG A 180 -1.36 11.62 -2.65
N VAL A 181 -1.20 10.52 -3.39
CA VAL A 181 -0.29 10.40 -4.53
C VAL A 181 -1.10 10.09 -5.78
N ASP A 182 -1.04 10.94 -6.78
CA ASP A 182 -1.71 10.71 -8.07
C ASP A 182 -0.85 9.81 -8.96
N PHE A 183 -1.38 8.65 -9.35
CA PHE A 183 -0.66 7.69 -10.18
C PHE A 183 -0.30 8.24 -11.56
N ASP A 184 -1.23 8.93 -12.23
CA ASP A 184 -0.99 9.42 -13.58
C ASP A 184 0.09 10.52 -13.57
N ARG A 185 0.15 11.34 -12.52
CA ARG A 185 1.22 12.33 -12.30
C ARG A 185 2.54 11.67 -11.88
N LEU A 186 2.47 10.65 -11.04
CA LEU A 186 3.64 9.90 -10.57
C LEU A 186 4.44 9.27 -11.72
N ILE A 187 3.76 8.80 -12.77
CA ILE A 187 4.42 8.20 -13.94
C ILE A 187 4.77 9.21 -15.03
N ALA A 188 4.23 10.41 -14.98
CA ALA A 188 4.45 11.45 -15.98
C ALA A 188 5.74 12.25 -15.74
N SER A 189 6.06 12.51 -14.47
CA SER A 189 7.22 13.31 -14.10
C SER A 189 7.71 12.97 -12.69
N GLY A 190 8.92 13.41 -12.35
CA GLY A 190 9.47 13.28 -11.01
C GLY A 190 8.81 14.17 -9.94
N ASP A 191 7.96 15.11 -10.33
CA ASP A 191 7.43 16.13 -9.43
C ASP A 191 6.53 15.52 -8.35
N GLU A 192 5.64 14.61 -8.73
CA GLU A 192 4.76 13.92 -7.78
C GLU A 192 5.55 13.05 -6.80
N LEU A 193 6.58 12.34 -7.28
CA LEU A 193 7.48 11.57 -6.41
C LEU A 193 8.24 12.49 -5.46
N ASN A 194 8.80 13.59 -5.96
CA ASN A 194 9.53 14.54 -5.14
C ASN A 194 8.63 15.26 -4.13
N ALA A 195 7.40 15.60 -4.49
CA ALA A 195 6.41 16.14 -3.56
C ALA A 195 6.07 15.11 -2.47
N THR A 196 5.93 13.83 -2.83
CA THR A 196 5.71 12.73 -1.88
C THR A 196 6.88 12.57 -0.92
N LEU A 197 8.12 12.55 -1.43
CA LEU A 197 9.33 12.46 -0.61
C LEU A 197 9.43 13.64 0.37
N LYS A 198 9.15 14.85 -0.10
CA LYS A 198 9.11 16.06 0.74
C LYS A 198 8.06 15.94 1.85
N ALA A 199 6.85 15.51 1.53
CA ALA A 199 5.78 15.30 2.52
C ALA A 199 6.13 14.23 3.55
N LEU A 200 7.01 13.29 3.22
CA LEU A 200 7.54 12.28 4.13
C LEU A 200 8.77 12.77 4.94
N GLY A 201 9.28 13.97 4.69
CA GLY A 201 10.53 14.45 5.29
C GLY A 201 11.79 13.78 4.71
N LEU A 202 11.72 13.32 3.47
CA LEU A 202 12.78 12.61 2.75
C LEU A 202 13.35 13.44 1.59
N ASP A 203 13.40 14.76 1.71
CA ASP A 203 13.85 15.67 0.65
C ASP A 203 15.26 15.38 0.12
N HIS A 204 16.13 14.85 0.97
CA HIS A 204 17.49 14.46 0.61
C HIS A 204 17.57 13.26 -0.35
N HIS A 205 16.46 12.56 -0.56
CA HIS A 205 16.31 11.48 -1.55
C HIS A 205 15.68 11.95 -2.86
N ARG A 206 15.63 13.25 -3.09
CA ARG A 206 15.03 13.84 -4.29
C ARG A 206 15.60 13.24 -5.57
N VAL A 207 14.72 12.98 -6.53
CA VAL A 207 15.06 12.49 -7.86
C VAL A 207 15.22 13.67 -8.81
N GLU A 208 16.45 13.99 -9.20
CA GLU A 208 16.75 15.10 -10.12
C GLU A 208 16.59 14.67 -11.59
N ASN A 209 17.06 13.49 -11.94
CA ASN A 209 16.90 12.90 -13.28
C ASN A 209 15.84 11.80 -13.28
N PHE A 210 14.59 12.20 -13.47
CA PHE A 210 13.46 11.25 -13.46
C PHE A 210 13.53 10.25 -14.63
N GLN A 211 14.04 10.64 -15.80
CA GLN A 211 14.16 9.72 -16.94
C GLN A 211 15.15 8.60 -16.64
N GLY A 212 16.34 8.91 -16.13
CA GLY A 212 17.32 7.91 -15.70
C GLY A 212 16.82 7.06 -14.51
N PHE A 213 16.11 7.70 -13.57
CA PHE A 213 15.48 7.02 -12.45
C PHE A 213 14.39 6.05 -12.94
N SER A 214 13.53 6.48 -13.86
CA SER A 214 12.46 5.65 -14.39
C SER A 214 12.99 4.42 -15.14
N ALA A 215 14.07 4.55 -15.89
CA ALA A 215 14.77 3.43 -16.51
C ALA A 215 15.31 2.45 -15.46
N LYS A 216 15.97 2.98 -14.40
CA LYS A 216 16.51 2.17 -13.29
C LYS A 216 15.42 1.41 -12.54
N VAL A 217 14.26 2.03 -12.32
CA VAL A 217 13.10 1.39 -11.68
C VAL A 217 12.41 0.39 -12.63
N GLY A 218 12.82 0.36 -13.93
CA GLY A 218 12.17 -0.46 -14.95
C GLY A 218 10.75 0.04 -15.23
N LEU A 219 10.56 1.34 -15.18
CA LEU A 219 9.39 2.05 -15.68
C LEU A 219 9.35 2.09 -17.21
N GLU A 220 10.25 1.43 -17.88
CA GLU A 220 10.05 1.04 -19.26
C GLU A 220 8.81 0.16 -19.32
N PHE A 221 7.70 0.82 -19.07
CA PHE A 221 6.40 0.33 -19.45
C PHE A 221 6.55 -0.04 -20.89
N SER A 222 6.48 -1.34 -21.16
CA SER A 222 6.36 -1.77 -22.52
C SER A 222 5.38 -0.80 -23.16
N SER A 223 5.76 -0.23 -24.28
CA SER A 223 4.94 0.72 -25.05
C SER A 223 3.50 0.19 -25.26
N GLN A 224 3.28 -1.09 -25.08
CA GLN A 224 2.00 -1.78 -25.03
C GLN A 224 1.15 -1.39 -23.80
N TRP A 225 1.73 -1.24 -22.60
CA TRP A 225 0.93 -0.90 -21.41
C TRP A 225 0.45 0.56 -21.45
N VAL A 226 1.32 1.47 -21.93
CA VAL A 226 0.96 2.89 -22.12
C VAL A 226 -0.10 3.04 -23.22
N ARG A 227 -0.03 2.24 -24.29
CA ARG A 227 -1.05 2.26 -25.37
C ARG A 227 -2.39 1.69 -24.90
N ALA A 228 -2.39 0.61 -24.11
CA ALA A 228 -3.64 0.01 -23.59
C ALA A 228 -4.38 0.88 -22.57
N ASN A 229 -3.73 1.91 -22.00
CA ASN A 229 -4.30 2.76 -20.93
C ASN A 229 -4.47 4.25 -21.34
N ARG A 230 -4.30 4.58 -22.64
CA ARG A 230 -4.55 5.93 -23.18
C ARG A 230 -5.99 6.18 -23.63
N VAL A 231 -6.95 5.29 -23.31
CA VAL A 231 -8.37 5.48 -23.62
C VAL A 231 -9.13 5.98 -22.41
#